data_d0680e22b9d63e64964837629d239871
#
_entry.id   d0680e22b9d63e64964837629d239871
#
_cell.length_a   1.000
_cell.length_b   1.000
_cell.length_c   1.000
_cell.angle_alpha   90.00
_cell.angle_beta   90.00
_cell.angle_gamma   90.00
#
_symmetry.space_group_name_H-M   'P 1'
#
loop_
_entity.id
_entity.type
_entity.pdbx_description
1 polymer ?
#
loop_
_entity_poly.entity_id
_entity_poly.type
_entity_poly.pdbx_seq_one_letter_code
_entity_poly.pdbx_strand_id
1 'polypeptide(L)'
;MRKFMKVGKCILAATIATALAGCATEPVKGTFHWTSSAPLISPQPVPDQTIHGVKDPSIVHVNGKYHVFMTTAGSKGWGLAYTSFDKWEDAASAPIVPLDKSPMGPGYRAAPQVFYFAPQKKWYLVYQGGDPLYSTSDDIGDPMSWSAPKPFFPVVPDIIKEPQGHGWLDFWVICDDKKCYLFNTDDHGRLLRSETDLSQFPNGFRNTVAVLSEKTEDLFEASNTYRIANSDTYITLVEAMSPKGRYFRIWKSDRLDGKWEPFSSAPMNTFAGSDNVERLWSEGISHGEMIRTNADQTMTIDPCRPLEYLFQGNDPAVRVDDYIKLPYRLGVITAKGDNPVSALCRR
;
A
#
# COMPACT_ATOMS: atom_id res chain seq x y z
N MET A 1 -60.74 27.59 -66.20
CA MET A 1 -60.04 26.27 -66.37
C MET A 1 -58.59 26.50 -66.58
N ARG A 2 -57.79 25.68 -65.96
CA ARG A 2 -56.34 25.48 -65.90
C ARG A 2 -55.65 26.17 -64.72
N LYS A 3 -55.30 25.30 -63.74
CA LYS A 3 -54.45 25.55 -62.57
C LYS A 3 -53.00 25.70 -63.05
N PHE A 4 -52.28 26.68 -62.54
CA PHE A 4 -50.81 26.72 -62.57
C PHE A 4 -50.28 26.37 -61.24
N MET A 5 -49.50 25.32 -61.21
CA MET A 5 -48.75 24.82 -60.05
C MET A 5 -47.44 25.63 -59.91
N LYS A 6 -47.25 26.26 -58.75
CA LYS A 6 -45.93 26.84 -58.36
C LYS A 6 -45.07 25.78 -57.72
N VAL A 7 -43.90 25.56 -58.33
CA VAL A 7 -42.83 24.70 -57.77
C VAL A 7 -42.00 25.51 -56.80
N GLY A 8 -42.10 25.17 -55.55
CA GLY A 8 -41.23 25.76 -54.48
C GLY A 8 -39.88 24.97 -54.41
N LYS A 9 -38.77 25.70 -54.52
CA LYS A 9 -37.42 25.15 -54.27
C LYS A 9 -37.18 25.02 -52.79
N CYS A 10 -37.07 23.79 -52.25
CA CYS A 10 -36.53 23.54 -50.91
C CYS A 10 -35.02 23.62 -50.97
N ILE A 11 -34.45 24.56 -50.24
CA ILE A 11 -32.99 24.59 -49.92
C ILE A 11 -32.79 23.71 -48.69
N LEU A 12 -32.07 22.61 -48.91
CA LEU A 12 -31.67 21.68 -47.84
C LEU A 12 -30.41 22.24 -47.20
N ALA A 13 -30.52 22.79 -45.98
CA ALA A 13 -29.38 23.15 -45.18
C ALA A 13 -28.87 21.89 -44.41
N ALA A 14 -27.72 21.39 -44.83
CA ALA A 14 -27.04 20.31 -44.13
C ALA A 14 -26.30 20.86 -42.92
N THR A 15 -26.83 20.64 -41.71
CA THR A 15 -26.12 20.85 -40.46
C THR A 15 -25.16 19.69 -40.20
N ILE A 16 -23.88 19.97 -40.30
CA ILE A 16 -22.82 19.02 -39.88
C ILE A 16 -22.75 19.09 -38.35
N ALA A 17 -23.33 18.11 -37.67
CA ALA A 17 -23.11 17.89 -36.23
C ALA A 17 -21.77 17.20 -36.03
N THR A 18 -20.75 17.94 -35.62
CA THR A 18 -19.49 17.39 -35.12
C THR A 18 -19.78 16.71 -33.79
N ALA A 19 -19.90 15.39 -33.79
CA ALA A 19 -19.90 14.58 -32.58
C ALA A 19 -18.49 14.59 -31.98
N LEU A 20 -18.28 15.35 -30.91
CA LEU A 20 -17.15 15.17 -30.01
C LEU A 20 -17.34 13.81 -29.33
N ALA A 21 -16.67 12.78 -29.86
CA ALA A 21 -16.50 11.51 -29.19
C ALA A 21 -15.57 11.74 -28.00
N GLY A 22 -16.13 12.10 -26.86
CA GLY A 22 -15.45 11.99 -25.59
C GLY A 22 -15.10 10.52 -25.41
N CYS A 23 -13.81 10.18 -25.34
CA CYS A 23 -13.35 8.88 -24.86
C CYS A 23 -13.82 8.73 -23.40
N ALA A 24 -15.05 8.29 -23.22
CA ALA A 24 -15.45 7.70 -21.94
C ALA A 24 -14.65 6.38 -21.83
N THR A 25 -13.60 6.38 -21.02
CA THR A 25 -12.96 5.14 -20.63
C THR A 25 -14.03 4.29 -19.93
N GLU A 26 -14.42 3.19 -20.59
CA GLU A 26 -15.31 2.21 -19.97
C GLU A 26 -14.76 1.85 -18.59
N PRO A 27 -15.59 1.80 -17.52
CA PRO A 27 -15.12 1.37 -16.22
C PRO A 27 -14.57 -0.04 -16.34
N VAL A 28 -13.38 -0.28 -15.80
CA VAL A 28 -12.74 -1.61 -15.80
C VAL A 28 -13.67 -2.56 -15.07
N LYS A 29 -14.36 -3.42 -15.84
CA LYS A 29 -15.27 -4.42 -15.30
C LYS A 29 -14.43 -5.56 -14.75
N GLY A 30 -14.45 -5.75 -13.45
CA GLY A 30 -13.75 -6.88 -12.84
C GLY A 30 -13.72 -6.79 -11.32
N THR A 31 -13.56 -7.94 -10.74
CA THR A 31 -13.40 -8.13 -9.31
C THR A 31 -12.08 -8.83 -9.06
N PHE A 32 -11.56 -8.75 -7.85
CA PHE A 32 -10.40 -9.52 -7.43
C PHE A 32 -10.87 -10.83 -6.81
N HIS A 33 -10.13 -11.89 -7.07
CA HIS A 33 -10.25 -13.19 -6.42
C HIS A 33 -8.86 -13.68 -6.04
N TRP A 34 -8.73 -14.25 -4.85
CA TRP A 34 -7.45 -14.62 -4.28
C TRP A 34 -7.46 -16.03 -3.71
N THR A 35 -6.27 -16.61 -3.60
CA THR A 35 -6.02 -17.80 -2.80
C THR A 35 -4.98 -17.48 -1.75
N SER A 36 -5.22 -17.82 -0.48
CA SER A 36 -4.26 -17.63 0.61
C SER A 36 -3.32 -18.81 0.74
N SER A 37 -2.04 -18.54 1.04
CA SER A 37 -1.14 -19.53 1.64
C SER A 37 -1.58 -19.87 3.06
N ALA A 38 -1.01 -20.92 3.65
CA ALA A 38 -0.89 -21.03 5.10
C ALA A 38 -0.02 -19.88 5.67
N PRO A 39 0.01 -19.66 6.99
CA PRO A 39 0.98 -18.72 7.60
C PRO A 39 2.41 -19.10 7.22
N LEU A 40 3.17 -18.13 6.71
CA LEU A 40 4.55 -18.30 6.22
C LEU A 40 5.58 -17.77 7.21
N ILE A 41 5.30 -16.65 7.87
CA ILE A 41 6.17 -16.06 8.88
C ILE A 41 5.38 -15.95 10.19
N SER A 42 5.90 -16.53 11.24
CA SER A 42 5.29 -16.56 12.57
C SER A 42 6.28 -16.04 13.62
N PRO A 43 5.83 -15.59 14.78
CA PRO A 43 6.72 -15.26 15.89
C PRO A 43 7.68 -16.40 16.19
N GLN A 44 8.95 -16.07 16.39
CA GLN A 44 10.03 -17.00 16.72
C GLN A 44 10.72 -16.54 18.00
N PRO A 45 11.34 -17.48 18.75
CA PRO A 45 12.22 -17.13 19.85
C PRO A 45 13.38 -16.25 19.36
N VAL A 46 13.60 -15.11 20.01
CA VAL A 46 14.75 -14.23 19.78
C VAL A 46 15.42 -13.93 21.12
N PRO A 47 16.73 -13.65 21.14
CA PRO A 47 17.42 -13.30 22.37
C PRO A 47 16.80 -12.09 23.06
N ASP A 48 16.72 -12.14 24.40
CA ASP A 48 16.34 -11.04 25.28
C ASP A 48 14.90 -10.50 25.16
N GLN A 49 14.02 -11.13 24.36
CA GLN A 49 12.62 -10.74 24.28
C GLN A 49 11.71 -11.88 23.81
N THR A 50 10.43 -11.76 24.17
CA THR A 50 9.36 -12.60 23.61
C THR A 50 8.62 -11.80 22.55
N ILE A 51 8.56 -12.33 21.33
CA ILE A 51 7.71 -11.80 20.24
C ILE A 51 6.41 -12.59 20.29
N HIS A 52 5.28 -11.89 20.44
CA HIS A 52 3.94 -12.47 20.44
C HIS A 52 3.33 -12.48 19.04
N GLY A 53 3.58 -11.41 18.25
CA GLY A 53 3.06 -11.24 16.90
C GLY A 53 4.06 -10.58 15.97
N VAL A 54 3.95 -10.90 14.67
CA VAL A 54 4.64 -10.22 13.55
C VAL A 54 3.59 -9.59 12.67
N LYS A 55 3.75 -8.29 12.36
CA LYS A 55 2.74 -7.44 11.74
C LYS A 55 3.33 -6.50 10.71
N ASP A 56 2.46 -5.81 9.98
CA ASP A 56 2.75 -4.66 9.11
C ASP A 56 3.98 -4.93 8.21
N PRO A 57 3.94 -5.98 7.37
CA PRO A 57 5.12 -6.35 6.59
C PRO A 57 5.39 -5.38 5.45
N SER A 58 6.68 -5.12 5.19
CA SER A 58 7.17 -4.56 3.94
C SER A 58 8.18 -5.49 3.30
N ILE A 59 8.12 -5.66 1.98
CA ILE A 59 8.88 -6.67 1.25
C ILE A 59 9.46 -6.15 -0.06
N VAL A 60 10.71 -6.57 -0.33
CA VAL A 60 11.32 -6.45 -1.65
C VAL A 60 11.96 -7.77 -2.06
N HIS A 61 11.93 -8.06 -3.35
CA HIS A 61 12.64 -9.19 -3.93
C HIS A 61 13.78 -8.65 -4.81
N VAL A 62 15.01 -8.88 -4.38
CA VAL A 62 16.20 -8.39 -5.06
C VAL A 62 17.33 -9.41 -4.98
N ASN A 63 18.07 -9.56 -6.08
CA ASN A 63 19.18 -10.53 -6.19
C ASN A 63 18.77 -11.97 -5.85
N GLY A 64 17.53 -12.36 -6.19
CA GLY A 64 16.99 -13.71 -5.94
C GLY A 64 16.58 -13.97 -4.49
N LYS A 65 16.55 -12.95 -3.64
CA LYS A 65 16.22 -13.05 -2.22
C LYS A 65 15.07 -12.11 -1.84
N TYR A 66 14.13 -12.61 -1.05
CA TYR A 66 13.14 -11.83 -0.37
C TYR A 66 13.74 -11.21 0.89
N HIS A 67 13.55 -9.91 1.06
CA HIS A 67 13.89 -9.16 2.27
C HIS A 67 12.60 -8.63 2.86
N VAL A 68 12.26 -9.06 4.06
CA VAL A 68 11.01 -8.71 4.75
C VAL A 68 11.35 -7.94 6.01
N PHE A 69 10.80 -6.75 6.13
CA PHE A 69 10.78 -5.93 7.34
C PHE A 69 9.38 -5.98 7.92
N MET A 70 9.27 -6.05 9.25
CA MET A 70 7.98 -6.20 9.90
C MET A 70 7.98 -5.56 11.27
N THR A 71 6.81 -5.18 11.74
CA THR A 71 6.57 -4.83 13.14
C THR A 71 6.60 -6.09 14.00
N THR A 72 7.21 -6.02 15.16
CA THR A 72 7.10 -7.04 16.21
C THR A 72 6.32 -6.47 17.40
N ALA A 73 5.36 -7.26 17.89
CA ALA A 73 4.64 -7.01 19.13
C ALA A 73 5.16 -7.98 20.20
N GLY A 74 5.64 -7.49 21.33
CA GLY A 74 6.25 -8.39 22.31
C GLY A 74 6.55 -7.75 23.67
N SER A 75 7.37 -8.44 24.46
CA SER A 75 7.70 -8.05 25.85
C SER A 75 8.44 -6.70 25.96
N LYS A 76 9.03 -6.22 24.86
CA LYS A 76 9.66 -4.89 24.75
C LYS A 76 8.76 -3.84 24.10
N GLY A 77 7.47 -4.12 23.91
CA GLY A 77 6.55 -3.27 23.18
C GLY A 77 6.61 -3.51 21.66
N TRP A 78 6.45 -2.43 20.90
CA TRP A 78 6.49 -2.44 19.43
C TRP A 78 7.89 -2.12 18.95
N GLY A 79 8.42 -2.98 18.06
CA GLY A 79 9.73 -2.81 17.45
C GLY A 79 9.73 -3.26 16.00
N LEU A 80 10.86 -3.12 15.31
CA LEU A 80 11.04 -3.62 13.96
C LEU A 80 11.97 -4.84 13.96
N ALA A 81 11.70 -5.77 13.04
CA ALA A 81 12.55 -6.90 12.77
C ALA A 81 12.70 -7.13 11.26
N TYR A 82 13.73 -7.87 10.92
CA TYR A 82 14.09 -8.27 9.58
C TYR A 82 14.16 -9.78 9.47
N THR A 83 13.79 -10.32 8.32
CA THR A 83 14.11 -11.69 7.90
C THR A 83 14.37 -11.73 6.39
N SER A 84 15.10 -12.73 5.92
CA SER A 84 15.30 -12.93 4.48
C SER A 84 15.39 -14.41 4.12
N PHE A 85 14.93 -14.75 2.93
CA PHE A 85 14.91 -16.11 2.41
C PHE A 85 14.90 -16.10 0.88
N ASP A 86 15.29 -17.22 0.27
CA ASP A 86 15.37 -17.33 -1.19
C ASP A 86 14.04 -17.79 -1.79
N LYS A 87 13.27 -18.61 -1.07
CA LYS A 87 11.98 -19.17 -1.49
C LYS A 87 10.96 -19.11 -0.36
N TRP A 88 9.70 -19.06 -0.69
CA TRP A 88 8.61 -19.04 0.29
C TRP A 88 8.60 -20.25 1.23
N GLU A 89 9.07 -21.42 0.75
CA GLU A 89 9.18 -22.63 1.56
C GLU A 89 10.18 -22.46 2.72
N ASP A 90 11.15 -21.58 2.58
CA ASP A 90 12.18 -21.30 3.59
C ASP A 90 11.73 -20.24 4.61
N ALA A 91 10.66 -19.49 4.32
CA ALA A 91 10.23 -18.35 5.12
C ALA A 91 9.95 -18.69 6.59
N ALA A 92 9.34 -19.86 6.85
CA ALA A 92 8.99 -20.29 8.21
C ALA A 92 10.21 -20.58 9.09
N SER A 93 11.35 -20.95 8.49
CA SER A 93 12.59 -21.30 9.19
C SER A 93 13.63 -20.17 9.16
N ALA A 94 13.41 -19.13 8.35
CA ALA A 94 14.30 -17.99 8.26
C ALA A 94 14.36 -17.22 9.59
N PRO A 95 15.56 -16.90 10.11
CA PRO A 95 15.67 -16.24 11.41
C PRO A 95 15.07 -14.83 11.40
N ILE A 96 14.36 -14.48 12.46
CA ILE A 96 13.88 -13.12 12.71
C ILE A 96 14.95 -12.36 13.50
N VAL A 97 15.42 -11.24 12.96
CA VAL A 97 16.47 -10.40 13.55
C VAL A 97 15.87 -9.05 13.98
N PRO A 98 15.72 -8.80 15.30
CA PRO A 98 15.29 -7.48 15.79
C PRO A 98 16.28 -6.38 15.42
N LEU A 99 15.77 -5.23 14.98
CA LEU A 99 16.58 -4.08 14.55
C LEU A 99 17.00 -3.16 15.70
N ASP A 100 16.56 -3.41 16.94
CA ASP A 100 16.88 -2.60 18.13
C ASP A 100 18.37 -2.61 18.50
N LYS A 101 19.14 -3.56 17.97
CA LYS A 101 20.60 -3.67 18.14
C LYS A 101 21.40 -2.89 17.09
N SER A 102 20.76 -2.46 16.00
CA SER A 102 21.38 -1.58 15.00
C SER A 102 21.48 -0.15 15.54
N PRO A 103 22.13 0.79 14.83
CA PRO A 103 22.09 2.20 15.18
C PRO A 103 20.70 2.86 15.22
N MET A 104 19.65 2.16 14.74
CA MET A 104 18.26 2.58 14.95
C MET A 104 17.91 2.66 16.44
N GLY A 105 18.49 1.79 17.26
CA GLY A 105 18.27 1.72 18.70
C GLY A 105 16.87 1.22 19.10
N PRO A 106 16.66 1.04 20.41
CA PRO A 106 15.37 0.62 20.96
C PRO A 106 14.33 1.76 20.93
N GLY A 107 13.07 1.39 21.17
CA GLY A 107 11.94 2.31 21.29
C GLY A 107 10.81 1.95 20.35
N TYR A 108 9.68 2.67 20.44
CA TYR A 108 8.52 2.45 19.59
C TYR A 108 8.86 2.62 18.11
N ARG A 109 8.65 1.56 17.33
CA ARG A 109 8.78 1.53 15.87
C ARG A 109 7.74 0.57 15.32
N ALA A 110 7.00 0.98 14.27
CA ALA A 110 5.99 0.14 13.65
C ALA A 110 5.79 0.50 12.17
N ALA A 111 5.05 -0.36 11.45
CA ALA A 111 4.60 -0.17 10.07
C ALA A 111 5.73 0.25 9.13
N PRO A 112 6.73 -0.63 8.89
CA PRO A 112 7.85 -0.31 8.01
C PRO A 112 7.43 -0.29 6.54
N GLN A 113 8.13 0.55 5.73
CA GLN A 113 8.19 0.45 4.28
C GLN A 113 9.65 0.48 3.86
N VAL A 114 10.09 -0.48 3.06
CA VAL A 114 11.46 -0.56 2.54
C VAL A 114 11.50 -0.33 1.04
N PHE A 115 12.46 0.48 0.56
CA PHE A 115 12.73 0.68 -0.86
C PHE A 115 14.15 1.20 -1.12
N TYR A 116 14.63 1.00 -2.35
CA TYR A 116 15.87 1.59 -2.83
C TYR A 116 15.63 2.96 -3.46
N PHE A 117 16.23 4.01 -2.94
CA PHE A 117 16.14 5.33 -3.54
C PHE A 117 17.29 5.52 -4.54
N ALA A 118 17.02 5.26 -5.80
CA ALA A 118 18.02 5.20 -6.86
C ALA A 118 18.85 6.51 -7.03
N PRO A 119 18.27 7.72 -6.90
CA PRO A 119 19.05 8.95 -7.02
C PRO A 119 20.19 9.10 -5.99
N GLN A 120 20.03 8.52 -4.81
CA GLN A 120 21.03 8.56 -3.73
C GLN A 120 21.78 7.23 -3.55
N LYS A 121 21.40 6.19 -4.30
CA LYS A 121 21.94 4.83 -4.19
C LYS A 121 21.91 4.30 -2.75
N LYS A 122 20.76 4.49 -2.08
CA LYS A 122 20.55 4.12 -0.68
C LYS A 122 19.25 3.33 -0.51
N TRP A 123 19.25 2.36 0.37
CA TRP A 123 18.04 1.79 0.92
C TRP A 123 17.44 2.72 1.95
N TYR A 124 16.14 2.87 1.92
CA TYR A 124 15.34 3.58 2.90
C TYR A 124 14.41 2.60 3.60
N LEU A 125 14.36 2.70 4.91
CA LEU A 125 13.36 2.08 5.75
C LEU A 125 12.59 3.21 6.41
N VAL A 126 11.34 3.38 6.00
CA VAL A 126 10.37 4.36 6.52
C VAL A 126 9.53 3.65 7.57
N TYR A 127 9.19 4.31 8.65
CA TYR A 127 8.39 3.73 9.74
C TYR A 127 7.82 4.80 10.65
N GLN A 128 6.82 4.43 11.45
CA GLN A 128 6.32 5.29 12.51
C GLN A 128 7.14 5.10 13.80
N GLY A 129 7.44 6.22 14.45
CA GLY A 129 8.07 6.30 15.76
C GLY A 129 7.44 7.41 16.59
N GLY A 130 6.08 7.51 16.51
CA GLY A 130 5.29 8.67 16.82
C GLY A 130 5.09 9.51 15.56
N ASP A 131 6.13 10.20 15.11
CA ASP A 131 6.17 10.88 13.80
C ASP A 131 6.72 9.95 12.70
N PRO A 132 6.59 10.33 11.40
CA PRO A 132 7.22 9.60 10.30
C PRO A 132 8.74 9.74 10.36
N LEU A 133 9.39 8.59 10.51
CA LEU A 133 10.84 8.47 10.58
C LEU A 133 11.38 7.65 9.42
N TYR A 134 12.67 7.81 9.15
CA TYR A 134 13.41 6.94 8.24
C TYR A 134 14.81 6.62 8.76
N SER A 135 15.32 5.48 8.34
CA SER A 135 16.72 5.09 8.43
C SER A 135 17.22 4.68 7.06
N THR A 136 18.51 4.74 6.83
CA THR A 136 19.14 4.38 5.55
C THR A 136 20.21 3.32 5.73
N SER A 137 20.44 2.52 4.68
CA SER A 137 21.52 1.54 4.60
C SER A 137 22.10 1.49 3.18
N ASP A 138 23.34 1.06 3.06
CA ASP A 138 23.97 0.71 1.79
C ASP A 138 23.76 -0.76 1.43
N ASP A 139 23.45 -1.60 2.41
CA ASP A 139 23.25 -3.05 2.26
C ASP A 139 21.94 -3.48 2.94
N ILE A 140 20.95 -3.85 2.14
CA ILE A 140 19.65 -4.36 2.64
C ILE A 140 19.83 -5.72 3.35
N GLY A 141 20.86 -6.48 3.02
CA GLY A 141 21.12 -7.79 3.58
C GLY A 141 21.75 -7.77 4.98
N ASP A 142 22.27 -6.63 5.40
CA ASP A 142 22.82 -6.43 6.75
C ASP A 142 21.83 -5.69 7.66
N PRO A 143 21.08 -6.40 8.54
CA PRO A 143 20.12 -5.79 9.44
C PRO A 143 20.76 -4.83 10.47
N MET A 144 22.08 -4.86 10.64
CA MET A 144 22.80 -3.98 11.57
C MET A 144 23.33 -2.70 10.91
N SER A 145 23.21 -2.54 9.60
CA SER A 145 23.73 -1.40 8.84
C SER A 145 22.80 -0.18 8.82
N TRP A 146 21.58 -0.29 9.34
CA TRP A 146 20.60 0.79 9.33
C TRP A 146 21.01 1.95 10.22
N SER A 147 21.00 3.16 9.65
CA SER A 147 21.37 4.40 10.35
C SER A 147 20.42 4.73 11.52
N ALA A 148 20.86 5.61 12.41
CA ALA A 148 19.99 6.23 13.42
C ALA A 148 18.76 6.90 12.75
N PRO A 149 17.59 6.91 13.43
CA PRO A 149 16.36 7.50 12.94
C PRO A 149 16.52 8.99 12.60
N LYS A 150 15.84 9.41 11.53
CA LYS A 150 15.71 10.83 11.13
C LYS A 150 14.26 11.14 10.82
N PRO A 151 13.74 12.32 11.17
CA PRO A 151 12.38 12.71 10.84
C PRO A 151 12.27 13.21 9.40
N PHE A 152 11.11 12.96 8.76
CA PHE A 152 10.76 13.58 7.48
C PHE A 152 10.31 15.04 7.63
N PHE A 153 9.73 15.38 8.76
CA PHE A 153 9.16 16.70 9.02
C PHE A 153 9.85 17.36 10.20
N PRO A 154 10.37 18.59 10.04
CA PRO A 154 10.86 19.37 11.17
C PRO A 154 9.71 19.90 12.07
N VAL A 155 8.51 20.02 11.49
CA VAL A 155 7.30 20.47 12.18
C VAL A 155 6.11 19.67 11.64
N VAL A 156 5.29 19.14 12.54
CA VAL A 156 4.06 18.41 12.20
C VAL A 156 3.10 19.35 11.47
N PRO A 157 2.58 18.98 10.28
CA PRO A 157 1.61 19.78 9.53
C PRO A 157 0.33 20.04 10.33
N ASP A 158 -0.27 21.24 10.17
CA ASP A 158 -1.44 21.61 10.96
C ASP A 158 -2.65 20.70 10.73
N ILE A 159 -2.85 20.21 9.50
CA ILE A 159 -3.92 19.26 9.18
C ILE A 159 -3.86 17.95 9.98
N ILE A 160 -2.67 17.57 10.48
CA ILE A 160 -2.49 16.39 11.34
C ILE A 160 -2.95 16.67 12.78
N LYS A 161 -2.88 17.94 13.21
CA LYS A 161 -3.27 18.37 14.55
C LYS A 161 -4.79 18.54 14.70
N GLU A 162 -5.50 18.64 13.57
CA GLU A 162 -6.93 18.94 13.54
C GLU A 162 -7.73 17.77 12.89
N PRO A 163 -8.87 17.39 13.49
CA PRO A 163 -9.35 17.74 14.84
C PRO A 163 -8.49 17.10 15.92
N GLN A 164 -8.52 17.65 17.13
CA GLN A 164 -7.69 17.22 18.26
C GLN A 164 -7.77 15.72 18.55
N GLY A 165 -6.61 15.08 18.69
CA GLY A 165 -6.49 13.65 18.98
C GLY A 165 -6.34 12.77 17.76
N HIS A 166 -6.42 13.32 16.53
CA HIS A 166 -6.06 12.60 15.32
C HIS A 166 -4.54 12.54 15.21
N GLY A 167 -4.02 11.35 14.99
CA GLY A 167 -2.62 11.12 14.69
C GLY A 167 -2.37 10.98 13.20
N TRP A 168 -1.22 10.50 12.87
CA TRP A 168 -0.87 9.98 11.56
C TRP A 168 -0.09 8.69 11.72
N LEU A 169 -0.34 7.75 10.82
CA LEU A 169 0.26 6.42 10.90
C LEU A 169 0.39 5.79 9.51
N ASP A 170 1.13 4.69 9.45
CA ASP A 170 1.28 3.83 8.28
C ASP A 170 1.79 4.59 7.05
N PHE A 171 2.99 5.13 7.19
CA PHE A 171 3.62 6.00 6.20
C PHE A 171 4.08 5.23 4.97
N TRP A 172 3.72 5.74 3.80
CA TRP A 172 4.07 5.16 2.51
C TRP A 172 4.65 6.21 1.57
N VAL A 173 5.88 5.99 1.11
CA VAL A 173 6.57 6.86 0.15
C VAL A 173 6.49 6.23 -1.24
N ILE A 174 6.15 7.05 -2.24
CA ILE A 174 6.24 6.71 -3.66
C ILE A 174 6.71 7.95 -4.42
N CYS A 175 7.55 7.77 -5.45
CA CYS A 175 8.03 8.89 -6.26
C CYS A 175 7.68 8.69 -7.73
N ASP A 176 7.36 9.78 -8.42
CA ASP A 176 7.40 9.89 -9.88
C ASP A 176 8.76 10.44 -10.34
N ASP A 177 8.84 10.93 -11.57
CA ASP A 177 10.06 11.49 -12.16
C ASP A 177 10.41 12.89 -11.63
N LYS A 178 9.53 13.56 -10.89
CA LYS A 178 9.67 14.94 -10.41
C LYS A 178 9.59 15.09 -8.91
N LYS A 179 8.71 14.32 -8.28
CA LYS A 179 8.36 14.47 -6.87
C LYS A 179 8.34 13.13 -6.15
N CYS A 180 8.53 13.19 -4.83
CA CYS A 180 8.17 12.12 -3.91
C CYS A 180 6.95 12.53 -3.10
N TYR A 181 6.09 11.59 -2.84
CA TYR A 181 4.85 11.73 -2.09
C TYR A 181 4.90 10.81 -0.88
N LEU A 182 4.51 11.34 0.27
CA LEU A 182 4.33 10.57 1.49
C LEU A 182 2.84 10.51 1.76
N PHE A 183 2.28 9.31 1.67
CA PHE A 183 0.91 9.00 2.04
C PHE A 183 0.86 8.49 3.47
N ASN A 184 -0.22 8.76 4.16
CA ASN A 184 -0.50 8.23 5.48
C ASN A 184 -2.00 8.26 5.77
N THR A 185 -2.46 7.43 6.69
CA THR A 185 -3.81 7.48 7.22
C THR A 185 -3.82 8.18 8.59
N ASP A 186 -5.00 8.51 9.08
CA ASP A 186 -5.17 9.15 10.39
C ASP A 186 -6.07 8.37 11.35
N ASP A 187 -6.42 7.13 10.98
CA ASP A 187 -7.28 6.26 11.79
C ASP A 187 -8.71 6.82 12.01
N HIS A 188 -9.06 7.86 11.26
CA HIS A 188 -10.32 8.61 11.40
C HIS A 188 -11.02 8.89 10.06
N GLY A 189 -10.68 8.13 9.02
CA GLY A 189 -11.36 8.19 7.74
C GLY A 189 -10.69 9.09 6.71
N ARG A 190 -9.40 9.46 6.89
CA ARG A 190 -8.67 10.26 5.91
C ARG A 190 -7.41 9.56 5.41
N LEU A 191 -7.22 9.57 4.09
CA LEU A 191 -5.92 9.33 3.47
C LEU A 191 -5.30 10.69 3.14
N LEU A 192 -4.15 10.95 3.73
CA LEU A 192 -3.40 12.20 3.59
C LEU A 192 -2.21 11.99 2.65
N ARG A 193 -1.80 13.07 1.99
CA ARG A 193 -0.63 13.10 1.11
C ARG A 193 0.16 14.37 1.32
N SER A 194 1.46 14.25 1.54
CA SER A 194 2.45 15.33 1.48
C SER A 194 3.34 15.14 0.27
N GLU A 195 4.01 16.18 -0.21
CA GLU A 195 4.90 16.11 -1.37
C GLU A 195 6.22 16.85 -1.16
N THR A 196 7.27 16.41 -1.85
CA THR A 196 8.55 17.10 -1.98
C THR A 196 9.13 16.92 -3.37
N ASP A 197 10.01 17.79 -3.81
CA ASP A 197 10.72 17.62 -5.08
C ASP A 197 11.68 16.42 -4.98
N LEU A 198 11.78 15.61 -6.02
CA LEU A 198 12.61 14.38 -6.04
C LEU A 198 14.07 14.67 -5.61
N SER A 199 14.60 15.80 -6.02
CA SER A 199 15.97 16.24 -5.69
C SER A 199 16.16 16.66 -4.23
N GLN A 200 15.07 16.95 -3.51
CA GLN A 200 15.11 17.34 -2.09
C GLN A 200 14.85 16.19 -1.14
N PHE A 201 14.29 15.09 -1.65
CA PHE A 201 13.99 13.92 -0.82
C PHE A 201 15.25 13.46 -0.03
N PRO A 202 15.14 13.15 1.26
CA PRO A 202 13.95 12.94 2.10
C PRO A 202 13.42 14.21 2.80
N ASN A 203 13.95 15.38 2.49
CA ASN A 203 13.58 16.65 3.12
C ASN A 203 12.51 17.41 2.32
N GLY A 204 12.03 18.54 2.87
CA GLY A 204 11.21 19.50 2.14
C GLY A 204 9.77 19.08 1.89
N PHE A 205 9.24 18.09 2.62
CA PHE A 205 7.84 17.72 2.54
C PHE A 205 6.92 18.88 2.93
N ARG A 206 5.90 19.12 2.10
CA ARG A 206 4.95 20.23 2.20
C ARG A 206 3.60 19.86 1.57
N ASN A 207 2.67 20.79 1.56
CA ASN A 207 1.37 20.66 0.89
C ASN A 207 0.59 19.40 1.34
N THR A 208 0.53 19.18 2.66
CA THR A 208 -0.22 18.06 3.22
C THR A 208 -1.72 18.28 3.03
N VAL A 209 -2.39 17.37 2.31
CA VAL A 209 -3.82 17.46 2.00
C VAL A 209 -4.50 16.10 2.18
N ALA A 210 -5.79 16.11 2.50
CA ALA A 210 -6.61 14.90 2.44
C ALA A 210 -6.98 14.61 0.97
N VAL A 211 -6.62 13.42 0.48
CA VAL A 211 -6.90 12.97 -0.89
C VAL A 211 -8.11 12.04 -0.98
N LEU A 212 -8.43 11.37 0.12
CA LEU A 212 -9.68 10.64 0.33
C LEU A 212 -10.20 10.97 1.73
N SER A 213 -11.52 11.03 1.87
CA SER A 213 -12.20 11.21 3.16
C SER A 213 -13.51 10.43 3.12
N GLU A 214 -13.67 9.48 4.02
CA GLU A 214 -14.85 8.63 4.17
C GLU A 214 -15.11 8.40 5.67
N LYS A 215 -16.01 7.50 6.02
CA LYS A 215 -16.18 7.08 7.42
C LYS A 215 -14.95 6.27 7.87
N THR A 216 -14.67 6.30 9.17
CA THR A 216 -13.52 5.59 9.77
C THR A 216 -13.51 4.12 9.39
N GLU A 217 -14.65 3.44 9.45
CA GLU A 217 -14.74 2.02 9.10
C GLU A 217 -14.50 1.73 7.61
N ASP A 218 -14.77 2.70 6.72
CA ASP A 218 -14.64 2.55 5.27
C ASP A 218 -13.26 2.96 4.74
N LEU A 219 -12.51 3.73 5.51
CA LEU A 219 -11.15 4.17 5.21
C LEU A 219 -10.41 4.30 6.54
N PHE A 220 -9.73 3.22 6.95
CA PHE A 220 -9.21 3.10 8.30
C PHE A 220 -7.71 3.38 8.39
N GLU A 221 -6.85 2.41 8.01
CA GLU A 221 -5.40 2.53 8.15
C GLU A 221 -4.65 1.84 6.99
N ALA A 222 -3.33 1.65 7.09
CA ALA A 222 -2.50 0.79 6.23
C ALA A 222 -2.60 1.11 4.73
N SER A 223 -2.30 2.34 4.33
CA SER A 223 -2.31 2.71 2.91
C SER A 223 -1.06 2.25 2.16
N ASN A 224 -1.26 1.75 0.93
CA ASN A 224 -0.17 1.39 0.02
C ASN A 224 -0.46 1.93 -1.38
N THR A 225 0.46 2.67 -1.97
CA THR A 225 0.30 3.27 -3.31
C THR A 225 1.34 2.71 -4.28
N TYR A 226 0.90 2.31 -5.48
CA TYR A 226 1.73 1.65 -6.48
C TYR A 226 1.56 2.28 -7.85
N ARG A 227 2.60 2.20 -8.67
CA ARG A 227 2.55 2.46 -10.12
C ARG A 227 2.27 1.17 -10.87
N ILE A 228 1.42 1.21 -11.89
CA ILE A 228 1.23 0.09 -12.83
C ILE A 228 2.25 0.24 -13.97
N ALA A 229 3.06 -0.80 -14.18
CA ALA A 229 4.06 -0.80 -15.25
C ALA A 229 3.43 -0.59 -16.63
N ASN A 230 4.13 0.15 -17.50
CA ASN A 230 3.72 0.45 -18.87
C ASN A 230 2.35 1.14 -19.00
N SER A 231 1.95 1.87 -17.96
CA SER A 231 0.72 2.68 -17.95
C SER A 231 0.93 3.98 -17.18
N ASP A 232 0.00 4.93 -17.35
CA ASP A 232 -0.06 6.17 -16.55
C ASP A 232 -0.94 5.98 -15.30
N THR A 233 -1.19 4.72 -14.90
CA THR A 233 -2.09 4.42 -13.80
C THR A 233 -1.31 4.19 -12.51
N TYR A 234 -1.76 4.85 -11.46
CA TYR A 234 -1.43 4.55 -10.07
C TYR A 234 -2.63 3.92 -9.39
N ILE A 235 -2.38 3.06 -8.42
CA ILE A 235 -3.41 2.51 -7.54
C ILE A 235 -3.04 2.77 -6.10
N THR A 236 -4.03 2.97 -5.24
CA THR A 236 -3.85 3.01 -3.79
C THR A 236 -4.80 2.04 -3.12
N LEU A 237 -4.27 1.31 -2.16
CA LEU A 237 -5.01 0.43 -1.27
C LEU A 237 -5.16 1.13 0.07
N VAL A 238 -6.30 0.96 0.72
CA VAL A 238 -6.50 1.40 2.11
C VAL A 238 -7.29 0.33 2.84
N GLU A 239 -6.87 0.01 4.05
CA GLU A 239 -7.57 -0.94 4.92
C GLU A 239 -8.90 -0.35 5.41
N ALA A 240 -9.90 -1.21 5.51
CA ALA A 240 -11.22 -0.91 6.01
C ALA A 240 -11.71 -2.01 6.97
N MET A 241 -12.74 -1.72 7.74
CA MET A 241 -13.31 -2.63 8.72
C MET A 241 -14.70 -3.10 8.29
N SER A 242 -15.01 -4.35 8.60
CA SER A 242 -16.35 -4.90 8.42
C SER A 242 -16.70 -5.85 9.57
N PRO A 243 -17.97 -6.25 9.74
CA PRO A 243 -18.34 -7.31 10.68
C PRO A 243 -17.66 -8.67 10.42
N LYS A 244 -17.08 -8.86 9.22
CA LYS A 244 -16.35 -10.07 8.81
C LYS A 244 -14.83 -9.93 8.97
N GLY A 245 -14.34 -8.90 9.63
CA GLY A 245 -12.93 -8.60 9.82
C GLY A 245 -12.40 -7.46 8.91
N ARG A 246 -11.10 -7.30 8.90
CA ARG A 246 -10.39 -6.31 8.10
C ARG A 246 -10.38 -6.71 6.62
N TYR A 247 -10.40 -5.71 5.73
CA TYR A 247 -10.30 -5.89 4.29
C TYR A 247 -9.69 -4.66 3.63
N PHE A 248 -9.18 -4.80 2.41
CA PHE A 248 -8.65 -3.68 1.63
C PHE A 248 -9.60 -3.23 0.54
N ARG A 249 -9.66 -1.94 0.35
CA ARG A 249 -10.33 -1.25 -0.77
C ARG A 249 -9.27 -0.70 -1.72
N ILE A 250 -9.65 -0.40 -2.98
CA ILE A 250 -8.72 0.01 -4.01
C ILE A 250 -9.23 1.19 -4.84
N TRP A 251 -8.39 2.19 -5.03
CA TRP A 251 -8.64 3.33 -5.92
C TRP A 251 -7.57 3.43 -6.98
N LYS A 252 -7.84 4.12 -8.08
CA LYS A 252 -6.90 4.45 -9.14
C LYS A 252 -6.84 5.95 -9.39
N SER A 253 -5.71 6.42 -9.93
CA SER A 253 -5.50 7.76 -10.46
C SER A 253 -4.52 7.71 -11.62
N ASP A 254 -4.52 8.71 -12.49
CA ASP A 254 -3.50 8.91 -13.54
C ASP A 254 -2.27 9.68 -13.04
N ARG A 255 -2.35 10.25 -11.82
CA ARG A 255 -1.26 11.00 -11.19
C ARG A 255 -1.30 10.83 -9.68
N LEU A 256 -0.13 10.85 -9.04
CA LEU A 256 -0.02 10.78 -7.58
C LEU A 256 -0.65 11.99 -6.86
N ASP A 257 -0.70 13.15 -7.52
CA ASP A 257 -1.38 14.34 -7.03
C ASP A 257 -2.77 14.56 -7.65
N GLY A 258 -3.27 13.56 -8.41
CA GLY A 258 -4.56 13.59 -9.08
C GLY A 258 -5.74 13.19 -8.19
N LYS A 259 -6.90 13.07 -8.82
CA LYS A 259 -8.12 12.57 -8.18
C LYS A 259 -8.09 11.04 -8.14
N TRP A 260 -8.44 10.47 -7.00
CA TRP A 260 -8.57 9.03 -6.82
C TRP A 260 -10.01 8.58 -7.05
N GLU A 261 -10.21 7.53 -7.83
CA GLU A 261 -11.52 6.96 -8.19
C GLU A 261 -11.56 5.46 -7.85
N PRO A 262 -12.70 4.92 -7.40
CA PRO A 262 -12.86 3.49 -7.17
C PRO A 262 -12.42 2.67 -8.38
N PHE A 263 -11.73 1.54 -8.13
CA PHE A 263 -11.13 0.74 -9.20
C PHE A 263 -11.65 -0.69 -9.29
N SER A 264 -12.30 -1.22 -8.26
CA SER A 264 -12.98 -2.52 -8.28
C SER A 264 -14.48 -2.34 -8.48
N SER A 265 -15.13 -3.23 -9.24
CA SER A 265 -16.58 -3.30 -9.36
C SER A 265 -17.24 -4.13 -8.24
N ALA A 266 -16.43 -4.71 -7.35
CA ALA A 266 -16.94 -5.43 -6.18
C ALA A 266 -17.66 -4.47 -5.20
N PRO A 267 -18.62 -4.98 -4.41
CA PRO A 267 -19.20 -4.22 -3.32
C PRO A 267 -18.11 -3.56 -2.46
N MET A 268 -18.36 -2.33 -2.01
CA MET A 268 -17.41 -1.52 -1.23
C MET A 268 -16.04 -1.32 -1.91
N ASN A 269 -15.95 -1.49 -3.24
CA ASN A 269 -14.69 -1.35 -3.98
C ASN A 269 -13.58 -2.29 -3.45
N THR A 270 -13.95 -3.52 -3.07
CA THR A 270 -13.08 -4.48 -2.39
C THR A 270 -11.92 -4.94 -3.28
N PHE A 271 -10.72 -4.89 -2.74
CA PHE A 271 -9.52 -5.51 -3.28
C PHE A 271 -9.31 -6.92 -2.69
N ALA A 272 -9.18 -7.04 -1.37
CA ALA A 272 -8.98 -8.32 -0.69
C ALA A 272 -9.63 -8.31 0.70
N GLY A 273 -10.35 -9.36 1.01
CA GLY A 273 -11.03 -9.60 2.29
C GLY A 273 -11.62 -11.01 2.35
N SER A 274 -12.27 -11.36 3.45
CA SER A 274 -12.81 -12.70 3.67
C SER A 274 -13.81 -13.18 2.60
N ASP A 275 -14.44 -12.26 1.87
CA ASP A 275 -15.45 -12.61 0.86
C ASP A 275 -14.86 -13.01 -0.50
N ASN A 276 -13.60 -12.66 -0.79
CA ASN A 276 -12.95 -12.91 -2.07
C ASN A 276 -11.59 -13.60 -1.97
N VAL A 277 -11.24 -14.12 -0.78
CA VAL A 277 -10.01 -14.88 -0.53
C VAL A 277 -10.34 -16.31 -0.17
N GLU A 278 -9.98 -17.27 -1.02
CA GLU A 278 -10.13 -18.71 -0.75
C GLU A 278 -9.04 -19.18 0.24
N ARG A 279 -9.39 -20.19 1.08
CA ARG A 279 -8.49 -20.81 2.06
C ARG A 279 -7.91 -19.83 3.09
N LEU A 280 -8.62 -18.75 3.37
CA LEU A 280 -8.18 -17.78 4.36
C LEU A 280 -8.12 -18.41 5.77
N TRP A 281 -6.97 -18.31 6.41
CA TRP A 281 -6.71 -18.81 7.76
C TRP A 281 -6.92 -17.77 8.86
N SER A 282 -7.09 -16.50 8.47
CA SER A 282 -7.28 -15.36 9.37
C SER A 282 -8.72 -14.85 9.31
N GLU A 283 -9.11 -14.05 10.29
CA GLU A 283 -10.44 -13.41 10.31
C GLU A 283 -10.60 -12.31 9.26
N GLY A 284 -9.52 -11.89 8.59
CA GLY A 284 -9.53 -10.90 7.54
C GLY A 284 -8.15 -10.73 6.89
N ILE A 285 -8.06 -9.78 5.97
CA ILE A 285 -6.80 -9.33 5.37
C ILE A 285 -6.49 -7.96 5.95
N SER A 286 -5.39 -7.86 6.71
CA SER A 286 -4.94 -6.64 7.34
C SER A 286 -3.53 -6.29 6.86
N HIS A 287 -3.03 -5.15 7.23
CA HIS A 287 -1.83 -4.46 6.81
C HIS A 287 -0.82 -5.35 6.06
N GLY A 288 -0.38 -4.92 4.88
CA GLY A 288 0.50 -5.73 4.04
C GLY A 288 1.12 -4.93 2.90
N GLU A 289 1.75 -5.64 1.97
CA GLU A 289 2.37 -5.03 0.79
C GLU A 289 2.27 -5.95 -0.43
N MET A 290 2.01 -5.38 -1.63
CA MET A 290 2.16 -6.11 -2.89
C MET A 290 3.63 -6.43 -3.17
N ILE A 291 3.88 -7.60 -3.73
CA ILE A 291 5.23 -7.97 -4.21
C ILE A 291 5.50 -7.22 -5.52
N ARG A 292 6.40 -6.26 -5.44
CA ARG A 292 6.72 -5.33 -6.51
C ARG A 292 7.65 -5.94 -7.55
N THR A 293 7.61 -5.41 -8.76
CA THR A 293 8.50 -5.82 -9.86
C THR A 293 9.94 -5.36 -9.64
N ASN A 294 10.10 -4.18 -9.03
CA ASN A 294 11.38 -3.58 -8.68
C ASN A 294 11.36 -3.10 -7.23
N ALA A 295 12.54 -2.86 -6.69
CA ALA A 295 12.70 -2.46 -5.30
C ALA A 295 12.83 -0.94 -5.13
N ASP A 296 12.72 -0.14 -6.21
CA ASP A 296 12.99 1.29 -6.17
C ASP A 296 11.78 2.12 -5.69
N GLN A 297 12.00 3.42 -5.59
CA GLN A 297 11.05 4.42 -5.10
C GLN A 297 9.78 4.58 -5.97
N THR A 298 9.72 3.95 -7.15
CA THR A 298 8.55 4.05 -8.03
C THR A 298 7.43 3.10 -7.63
N MET A 299 7.67 2.16 -6.72
CA MET A 299 6.69 1.19 -6.22
C MET A 299 5.94 0.47 -7.35
N THR A 300 6.68 0.04 -8.39
CA THR A 300 6.07 -0.48 -9.62
C THR A 300 5.67 -1.95 -9.48
N ILE A 301 4.46 -2.28 -9.94
CA ILE A 301 3.94 -3.64 -10.11
C ILE A 301 3.68 -3.95 -11.58
N ASP A 302 3.90 -5.21 -11.98
CA ASP A 302 3.68 -5.68 -13.35
C ASP A 302 2.25 -6.23 -13.50
N PRO A 303 1.37 -5.60 -14.28
CA PRO A 303 0.00 -6.06 -14.47
C PRO A 303 -0.09 -7.37 -15.27
N CYS A 304 1.00 -7.79 -15.93
CA CYS A 304 1.05 -9.01 -16.75
C CYS A 304 1.45 -10.26 -15.96
N ARG A 305 1.73 -10.10 -14.67
CA ARG A 305 2.01 -11.21 -13.75
C ARG A 305 0.88 -11.38 -12.74
N PRO A 306 0.68 -12.58 -12.20
CA PRO A 306 -0.20 -12.76 -11.06
C PRO A 306 0.22 -11.82 -9.91
N LEU A 307 -0.75 -11.07 -9.38
CA LEU A 307 -0.48 -10.24 -8.22
C LEU A 307 -0.30 -11.11 -6.99
N GLU A 308 0.64 -10.74 -6.15
CA GLU A 308 0.86 -11.32 -4.82
C GLU A 308 0.86 -10.21 -3.78
N TYR A 309 0.22 -10.47 -2.64
CA TYR A 309 0.13 -9.52 -1.53
C TYR A 309 0.51 -10.23 -0.23
N LEU A 310 1.60 -9.81 0.39
CA LEU A 310 2.02 -10.26 1.72
C LEU A 310 1.18 -9.52 2.75
N PHE A 311 0.45 -10.22 3.61
CA PHE A 311 -0.48 -9.64 4.56
C PHE A 311 -0.27 -10.18 5.98
N GLN A 312 -0.70 -9.41 6.95
CA GLN A 312 -0.85 -9.89 8.33
C GLN A 312 -2.26 -10.43 8.57
N GLY A 313 -2.35 -11.43 9.42
CA GLY A 313 -3.62 -11.98 9.87
C GLY A 313 -3.53 -12.58 11.26
N ASN A 314 -4.68 -12.70 11.90
CA ASN A 314 -4.84 -13.34 13.19
C ASN A 314 -5.85 -14.49 13.08
N ASP A 315 -5.55 -15.60 13.75
CA ASP A 315 -6.43 -16.77 13.80
C ASP A 315 -7.71 -16.41 14.56
N PRO A 316 -8.89 -16.53 13.94
CA PRO A 316 -10.15 -16.18 14.60
C PRO A 316 -10.47 -17.06 15.82
N ALA A 317 -9.84 -18.21 15.99
CA ALA A 317 -10.01 -19.07 17.16
C ALA A 317 -9.23 -18.56 18.39
N VAL A 318 -8.23 -17.69 18.19
CA VAL A 318 -7.42 -17.15 19.28
C VAL A 318 -8.05 -15.87 19.83
N ARG A 319 -8.32 -15.85 21.12
CA ARG A 319 -8.84 -14.69 21.85
C ARG A 319 -7.86 -14.34 22.98
N VAL A 320 -7.41 -13.09 22.97
CA VAL A 320 -6.60 -12.50 24.06
C VAL A 320 -7.10 -11.08 24.32
N ASP A 321 -7.13 -10.68 25.57
CA ASP A 321 -7.62 -9.35 25.95
C ASP A 321 -6.62 -8.24 25.66
N ASP A 322 -5.33 -8.58 25.64
CA ASP A 322 -4.24 -7.64 25.44
C ASP A 322 -3.82 -7.64 23.96
N TYR A 323 -4.09 -6.56 23.23
CA TYR A 323 -3.82 -6.42 21.81
C TYR A 323 -2.36 -6.73 21.42
N ILE A 324 -1.39 -6.37 22.28
CA ILE A 324 0.05 -6.63 22.00
C ILE A 324 0.38 -8.12 22.03
N LYS A 325 -0.48 -8.96 22.62
CA LYS A 325 -0.30 -10.41 22.72
C LYS A 325 -1.02 -11.18 21.61
N LEU A 326 -1.75 -10.50 20.72
CA LEU A 326 -2.35 -11.16 19.57
C LEU A 326 -1.28 -11.81 18.68
N PRO A 327 -1.40 -13.12 18.41
CA PRO A 327 -0.38 -13.86 17.68
C PRO A 327 -0.50 -13.66 16.17
N TYR A 328 -0.35 -12.41 15.73
CA TYR A 328 -0.33 -12.09 14.31
C TYR A 328 0.79 -12.83 13.59
N ARG A 329 0.47 -13.27 12.38
CA ARG A 329 1.37 -13.98 11.46
C ARG A 329 1.23 -13.41 10.06
N LEU A 330 2.21 -13.68 9.19
CA LEU A 330 2.19 -13.23 7.82
C LEU A 330 1.91 -14.38 6.86
N GLY A 331 1.14 -14.11 5.83
CA GLY A 331 0.84 -15.00 4.73
C GLY A 331 0.78 -14.24 3.42
N VAL A 332 0.72 -14.96 2.31
CA VAL A 332 0.60 -14.39 0.96
C VAL A 332 -0.74 -14.77 0.35
N ILE A 333 -1.42 -13.80 -0.25
CA ILE A 333 -2.51 -14.07 -1.17
C ILE A 333 -2.02 -13.88 -2.60
N THR A 334 -2.40 -14.81 -3.48
CA THR A 334 -2.08 -14.79 -4.91
C THR A 334 -3.38 -14.62 -5.71
N ALA A 335 -3.38 -13.71 -6.67
CA ALA A 335 -4.55 -13.42 -7.50
C ALA A 335 -4.89 -14.62 -8.40
N LYS A 336 -6.20 -14.87 -8.56
CA LYS A 336 -6.78 -15.90 -9.44
C LYS A 336 -7.52 -15.26 -10.59
N GLY A 337 -7.19 -15.71 -11.81
CA GLY A 337 -7.87 -15.24 -13.02
C GLY A 337 -7.65 -13.76 -13.31
N ASP A 338 -8.46 -13.24 -14.23
CA ASP A 338 -8.40 -11.83 -14.61
C ASP A 338 -8.95 -10.92 -13.51
N ASN A 339 -8.35 -9.75 -13.37
CA ASN A 339 -8.71 -8.75 -12.39
C ASN A 339 -8.51 -7.32 -12.95
N PRO A 340 -8.99 -6.26 -12.30
CA PRO A 340 -8.85 -4.90 -12.79
C PRO A 340 -7.42 -4.47 -13.13
N VAL A 341 -6.41 -4.95 -12.40
CA VAL A 341 -5.00 -4.63 -12.67
C VAL A 341 -4.50 -5.42 -13.86
N SER A 342 -4.79 -6.74 -13.96
CA SER A 342 -4.35 -7.55 -15.10
C SER A 342 -4.96 -7.09 -16.43
N ALA A 343 -6.14 -6.45 -16.40
CA ALA A 343 -6.75 -5.84 -17.58
C ALA A 343 -5.94 -4.66 -18.16
N LEU A 344 -4.98 -4.12 -17.41
CA LEU A 344 -4.05 -3.07 -17.86
C LEU A 344 -2.79 -3.65 -18.52
N CYS A 345 -2.63 -4.97 -18.56
CA CYS A 345 -1.51 -5.62 -19.25
C CYS A 345 -1.55 -5.31 -20.75
N ARG A 346 -0.59 -4.57 -21.23
CA ARG A 346 -0.35 -4.33 -22.66
C ARG A 346 0.77 -5.25 -23.11
N ARG A 347 0.42 -6.26 -23.91
CA ARG A 347 1.35 -7.19 -24.55
C ARG A 347 1.96 -6.59 -25.81
#